data_9b3b94b5bd34ebbbf200ff8465432237
#
_entry.id   9b3b94b5bd34ebbbf200ff8465432237
#
_cell.length_a   1.000
_cell.length_b   1.000
_cell.length_c   1.000
_cell.angle_alpha   90.00
_cell.angle_beta   90.00
_cell.angle_gamma   90.00
#
_symmetry.space_group_name_H-M   'P 1'
#
loop_
_entity.id
_entity.type
_entity.pdbx_description
1 polymer ?
#
loop_
_entity_poly.entity_id
_entity_poly.type
_entity_poly.pdbx_seq_one_letter_code
_entity_poly.pdbx_strand_id
1 'polypeptide(L)'
;VRARPMSTTHEGRPSIIAQGVRKTFLLNHAFSLKDTFISWIRRRKTTSVFEALKGIDIVINEGESVAILGLNGSGKSTFLKLVSGVMQPDDGAVYTRGRVAGLIEVGAGFHPELSGRENVYLNAAILGMTRKEIESRYDEIVAFSEIEEFIDQEVKHYSSGMFMRLAFSVAIHVELDILLVDEILSVGDAPFREKCRIKFIELTEKNKTLVVVSHDMAMIRELCTRGIVIHKGEVVYDGPV
;
A
#
# COMPACT_ATOMS: atom_id res chain seq x y z
N VAL A 1 17.82 28.54 -8.60
CA VAL A 1 17.59 28.65 -7.15
C VAL A 1 17.79 27.27 -6.59
N ARG A 2 18.92 27.03 -5.89
CA ARG A 2 19.23 25.76 -5.23
C ARG A 2 18.32 25.64 -4.00
N ALA A 3 17.42 24.64 -4.00
CA ALA A 3 16.70 24.27 -2.80
C ALA A 3 17.68 23.78 -1.74
N ARG A 4 17.65 24.39 -0.55
CA ARG A 4 18.37 23.91 0.64
C ARG A 4 17.79 22.54 1.04
N PRO A 5 18.63 21.57 1.45
CA PRO A 5 18.12 20.38 2.11
C PRO A 5 17.44 20.80 3.41
N MET A 6 16.14 20.58 3.53
CA MET A 6 15.42 20.72 4.80
C MET A 6 15.85 19.56 5.70
N SER A 7 16.74 19.85 6.63
CA SER A 7 17.07 18.96 7.74
C SER A 7 15.90 19.00 8.73
N THR A 8 14.92 18.13 8.57
CA THR A 8 13.99 17.82 9.65
C THR A 8 14.67 16.77 10.54
N THR A 9 15.27 17.23 11.64
CA THR A 9 15.70 16.35 12.74
C THR A 9 14.44 15.78 13.41
N HIS A 10 13.95 14.66 12.92
CA HIS A 10 12.93 13.89 13.61
C HIS A 10 13.62 13.12 14.74
N GLU A 11 13.43 13.56 15.98
CA GLU A 11 13.79 12.83 17.19
C GLU A 11 12.89 11.59 17.34
N GLY A 12 13.20 10.52 16.63
CA GLY A 12 12.45 9.26 16.66
C GLY A 12 13.26 8.12 16.07
N ARG A 13 12.89 6.88 16.41
CA ARG A 13 13.51 5.69 15.86
C ARG A 13 12.95 5.43 14.45
N PRO A 14 13.76 5.41 13.38
CA PRO A 14 13.25 5.21 12.04
C PRO A 14 12.59 3.82 11.86
N SER A 15 11.39 3.84 11.29
CA SER A 15 10.61 2.66 10.87
C SER A 15 10.76 2.42 9.36
N ILE A 16 10.76 3.51 8.56
CA ILE A 16 10.98 3.47 7.12
C ILE A 16 12.05 4.49 6.76
N ILE A 17 13.04 4.07 5.96
CA ILE A 17 14.07 4.94 5.39
C ILE A 17 14.13 4.68 3.89
N ALA A 18 13.86 5.69 3.09
CA ALA A 18 14.12 5.71 1.66
C ALA A 18 15.28 6.68 1.41
N GLN A 19 16.33 6.22 0.71
CA GLN A 19 17.55 7.00 0.44
C GLN A 19 17.84 7.02 -1.06
N GLY A 20 17.76 8.19 -1.68
CA GLY A 20 18.06 8.41 -3.09
C GLY A 20 17.26 7.52 -4.05
N VAL A 21 16.06 7.15 -3.69
CA VAL A 21 15.27 6.10 -4.35
C VAL A 21 14.84 6.52 -5.74
N ARG A 22 15.27 5.76 -6.77
CA ARG A 22 14.89 5.92 -8.17
C ARG A 22 14.12 4.70 -8.66
N LYS A 23 13.11 4.93 -9.49
CA LYS A 23 12.37 3.87 -10.18
C LYS A 23 11.94 4.31 -11.56
N THR A 24 12.29 3.50 -12.55
CA THR A 24 11.97 3.73 -13.96
C THR A 24 11.13 2.59 -14.52
N PHE A 25 10.28 2.89 -15.46
CA PHE A 25 9.50 1.91 -16.22
C PHE A 25 9.73 2.10 -17.72
N LEU A 26 9.88 0.99 -18.44
CA LEU A 26 9.95 0.96 -19.88
C LEU A 26 8.54 0.91 -20.45
N LEU A 27 8.11 1.98 -21.10
CA LEU A 27 6.82 2.04 -21.77
C LEU A 27 7.01 1.64 -23.24
N ASN A 28 6.49 0.46 -23.61
CA ASN A 28 6.46 0.01 -24.99
C ASN A 28 5.21 0.57 -25.68
N HIS A 29 5.37 1.42 -26.68
CA HIS A 29 4.28 2.02 -27.46
C HIS A 29 3.85 1.16 -28.65
N ALA A 30 4.43 -0.01 -28.88
CA ALA A 30 4.04 -0.92 -29.93
C ALA A 30 2.94 -1.87 -29.47
N PHE A 31 1.68 -1.59 -29.81
CA PHE A 31 0.52 -2.44 -29.49
C PHE A 31 0.16 -3.42 -30.62
N SER A 32 0.81 -3.33 -31.81
CA SER A 32 0.51 -4.16 -32.97
C SER A 32 1.77 -4.50 -33.75
N LEU A 33 1.77 -5.67 -34.42
CA LEU A 33 2.83 -6.06 -35.37
C LEU A 33 2.98 -5.03 -36.49
N LYS A 34 1.88 -4.38 -36.91
CA LYS A 34 1.90 -3.29 -37.89
C LYS A 34 2.64 -2.06 -37.37
N ASP A 35 2.45 -1.70 -36.10
CA ASP A 35 3.10 -0.53 -35.46
C ASP A 35 4.61 -0.77 -35.28
N THR A 36 4.98 -2.02 -34.98
CA THR A 36 6.39 -2.44 -34.90
C THR A 36 7.09 -2.33 -36.24
N PHE A 37 6.42 -2.75 -37.34
CA PHE A 37 6.98 -2.67 -38.69
C PHE A 37 7.11 -1.23 -39.19
N ILE A 38 6.11 -0.39 -38.93
CA ILE A 38 6.11 1.03 -39.27
C ILE A 38 7.18 1.78 -38.48
N SER A 39 7.35 1.48 -37.20
CA SER A 39 8.36 2.10 -36.32
C SER A 39 9.77 1.69 -36.74
N TRP A 40 9.98 0.48 -37.21
CA TRP A 40 11.26 0.00 -37.77
C TRP A 40 11.65 0.77 -39.04
N ILE A 41 10.66 0.97 -39.96
CA ILE A 41 10.90 1.74 -41.20
C ILE A 41 11.18 3.22 -40.89
N ARG A 42 10.50 3.78 -39.86
CA ARG A 42 10.65 5.21 -39.51
C ARG A 42 11.75 5.50 -38.49
N ARG A 43 12.53 4.50 -38.05
CA ARG A 43 13.55 4.61 -36.98
C ARG A 43 13.05 5.32 -35.71
N ARG A 44 11.75 5.25 -35.43
CA ARG A 44 11.20 5.79 -34.18
C ARG A 44 11.47 4.83 -33.03
N LYS A 45 12.02 5.35 -31.91
CA LYS A 45 12.14 4.58 -30.68
C LYS A 45 10.72 4.22 -30.19
N THR A 46 10.39 2.95 -30.19
CA THR A 46 9.12 2.38 -29.71
C THR A 46 9.06 2.30 -28.19
N THR A 47 10.15 2.55 -27.52
CA THR A 47 10.26 2.47 -26.06
C THR A 47 10.59 3.84 -25.49
N SER A 48 9.77 4.32 -24.57
CA SER A 48 10.08 5.49 -23.74
C SER A 48 10.36 5.06 -22.32
N VAL A 49 11.29 5.75 -21.67
CA VAL A 49 11.59 5.56 -20.25
C VAL A 49 10.70 6.53 -19.46
N PHE A 50 9.93 6.00 -18.53
CA PHE A 50 9.14 6.77 -17.57
C PHE A 50 9.79 6.67 -16.20
N GLU A 51 10.30 7.78 -15.69
CA GLU A 51 10.92 7.87 -14.38
C GLU A 51 9.83 8.20 -13.33
N ALA A 52 9.38 7.17 -12.62
CA ALA A 52 8.31 7.27 -11.63
C ALA A 52 8.78 7.90 -10.32
N LEU A 53 10.03 7.63 -9.93
CA LEU A 53 10.69 8.26 -8.77
C LEU A 53 12.10 8.69 -9.16
N LYS A 54 12.52 9.89 -8.71
CA LYS A 54 13.71 10.58 -9.21
C LYS A 54 14.74 10.88 -8.12
N GLY A 55 14.97 9.94 -7.22
CA GLY A 55 15.92 10.11 -6.13
C GLY A 55 15.23 10.76 -4.92
N ILE A 56 14.23 10.10 -4.38
CA ILE A 56 13.51 10.59 -3.20
C ILE A 56 14.20 10.14 -1.91
N ASP A 57 14.21 11.06 -0.94
CA ASP A 57 14.68 10.84 0.42
C ASP A 57 13.50 11.05 1.38
N ILE A 58 13.13 10.01 2.12
CA ILE A 58 12.03 10.04 3.09
C ILE A 58 12.44 9.21 4.31
N VAL A 59 12.21 9.77 5.50
CA VAL A 59 12.34 9.06 6.78
C VAL A 59 11.01 9.15 7.51
N ILE A 60 10.47 8.00 7.92
CA ILE A 60 9.26 7.88 8.74
C ILE A 60 9.63 7.13 10.01
N ASN A 61 9.30 7.68 11.17
CA ASN A 61 9.63 7.08 12.46
C ASN A 61 8.56 6.11 12.96
N GLU A 62 8.90 5.29 13.95
CA GLU A 62 7.97 4.40 14.64
C GLU A 62 6.82 5.21 15.24
N GLY A 63 5.57 4.75 15.03
CA GLY A 63 4.36 5.40 15.52
C GLY A 63 3.92 6.65 14.74
N GLU A 64 4.65 7.09 13.70
CA GLU A 64 4.17 8.18 12.86
C GLU A 64 3.02 7.74 11.95
N SER A 65 2.01 8.60 11.81
CA SER A 65 0.96 8.49 10.80
C SER A 65 1.18 9.54 9.71
N VAL A 66 1.55 9.08 8.52
CA VAL A 66 2.01 9.94 7.42
C VAL A 66 1.12 9.78 6.20
N ALA A 67 0.63 10.89 5.65
CA ALA A 67 -0.07 10.91 4.39
C ALA A 67 0.89 11.12 3.21
N ILE A 68 0.82 10.26 2.19
CA ILE A 68 1.50 10.47 0.91
C ILE A 68 0.51 11.06 -0.09
N LEU A 69 0.75 12.29 -0.50
CA LEU A 69 -0.14 13.09 -1.32
C LEU A 69 0.46 13.34 -2.71
N GLY A 70 -0.39 13.65 -3.68
CA GLY A 70 0.04 14.00 -5.03
C GLY A 70 -0.97 13.58 -6.09
N LEU A 71 -0.83 14.09 -7.29
CA LEU A 71 -1.70 13.77 -8.43
C LEU A 71 -1.52 12.32 -8.90
N ASN A 72 -2.47 11.80 -9.68
CA ASN A 72 -2.34 10.50 -10.31
C ASN A 72 -1.08 10.45 -11.19
N GLY A 73 -0.32 9.34 -11.11
CA GLY A 73 0.95 9.19 -11.81
C GLY A 73 2.13 9.96 -11.17
N SER A 74 1.98 10.55 -9.99
CA SER A 74 3.10 11.25 -9.32
C SER A 74 4.15 10.31 -8.70
N GLY A 75 3.87 9.01 -8.53
CA GLY A 75 4.77 8.02 -7.95
C GLY A 75 4.35 7.43 -6.61
N LYS A 76 3.20 7.84 -6.04
CA LYS A 76 2.71 7.38 -4.72
C LYS A 76 2.64 5.85 -4.58
N SER A 77 1.86 5.19 -5.44
CA SER A 77 1.72 3.72 -5.40
C SER A 77 3.04 3.00 -5.72
N THR A 78 3.92 3.60 -6.54
CA THR A 78 5.27 3.09 -6.76
C THR A 78 6.08 3.13 -5.46
N PHE A 79 6.03 4.24 -4.73
CA PHE A 79 6.69 4.38 -3.44
C PHE A 79 6.18 3.34 -2.43
N LEU A 80 4.86 3.17 -2.31
CA LEU A 80 4.29 2.16 -1.41
C LEU A 80 4.74 0.73 -1.78
N LYS A 81 4.79 0.39 -3.08
CA LYS A 81 5.27 -0.93 -3.55
C LYS A 81 6.74 -1.17 -3.25
N LEU A 82 7.56 -0.13 -3.23
CA LEU A 82 8.96 -0.22 -2.81
C LEU A 82 9.07 -0.43 -1.30
N VAL A 83 8.28 0.28 -0.50
CA VAL A 83 8.26 0.13 0.96
C VAL A 83 7.73 -1.25 1.37
N SER A 84 6.72 -1.79 0.67
CA SER A 84 6.19 -3.14 0.93
C SER A 84 7.13 -4.27 0.49
N GLY A 85 8.20 -3.95 -0.27
CA GLY A 85 9.11 -4.95 -0.80
C GLY A 85 8.61 -5.74 -2.03
N VAL A 86 7.39 -5.45 -2.51
CA VAL A 86 6.83 -6.03 -3.75
C VAL A 86 7.65 -5.62 -4.97
N MET A 87 8.31 -4.46 -4.89
CA MET A 87 9.15 -3.92 -5.95
C MET A 87 10.52 -3.52 -5.40
N GLN A 88 11.55 -3.62 -6.23
CA GLN A 88 12.90 -3.16 -5.91
C GLN A 88 13.17 -1.79 -6.58
N PRO A 89 13.89 -0.87 -5.94
CA PRO A 89 14.36 0.35 -6.60
C PRO A 89 15.42 0.03 -7.66
N ASP A 90 15.57 0.90 -8.66
CA ASP A 90 16.62 0.78 -9.67
C ASP A 90 17.92 1.43 -9.17
N ASP A 91 17.82 2.43 -8.28
CA ASP A 91 18.93 3.07 -7.60
C ASP A 91 18.46 3.56 -6.21
N GLY A 92 19.39 3.73 -5.28
CA GLY A 92 19.10 4.00 -3.88
C GLY A 92 18.65 2.77 -3.11
N ALA A 93 18.08 2.96 -1.93
CA ALA A 93 17.63 1.88 -1.06
C ALA A 93 16.42 2.25 -0.24
N VAL A 94 15.59 1.23 0.09
CA VAL A 94 14.50 1.34 1.05
C VAL A 94 14.74 0.34 2.18
N TYR A 95 14.70 0.83 3.40
CA TYR A 95 14.83 0.02 4.62
C TYR A 95 13.56 0.13 5.43
N THR A 96 13.06 -0.98 5.92
CA THR A 96 11.91 -1.05 6.82
C THR A 96 12.28 -1.82 8.08
N ARG A 97 11.69 -1.44 9.20
CA ARG A 97 11.88 -2.11 10.48
C ARG A 97 10.57 -2.71 10.96
N GLY A 98 10.56 -4.01 11.24
CA GLY A 98 9.39 -4.73 11.66
C GLY A 98 8.57 -5.32 10.52
N ARG A 99 7.36 -5.80 10.84
CA ARG A 99 6.44 -6.39 9.87
C ARG A 99 5.68 -5.29 9.12
N VAL A 100 5.79 -5.32 7.80
CA VAL A 100 5.04 -4.43 6.89
C VAL A 100 3.83 -5.19 6.37
N ALA A 101 2.64 -4.65 6.59
CA ALA A 101 1.43 -5.11 5.93
C ALA A 101 0.94 -4.02 4.97
N GLY A 102 0.64 -4.42 3.74
CA GLY A 102 0.15 -3.51 2.70
C GLY A 102 -1.30 -3.82 2.35
N LEU A 103 -2.18 -2.82 2.48
CA LEU A 103 -3.50 -2.84 1.86
C LEU A 103 -3.44 -2.38 0.39
N ILE A 104 -2.27 -2.52 -0.27
CA ILE A 104 -2.01 -2.09 -1.64
C ILE A 104 -2.58 -3.11 -2.65
N GLU A 105 -2.53 -4.38 -2.28
CA GLU A 105 -3.00 -5.51 -3.10
C GLU A 105 -3.88 -6.42 -2.23
N VAL A 106 -4.95 -5.84 -1.68
CA VAL A 106 -5.90 -6.58 -0.82
C VAL A 106 -6.46 -7.77 -1.58
N GLY A 107 -6.34 -8.96 -0.99
CA GLY A 107 -6.75 -10.22 -1.63
C GLY A 107 -5.70 -10.83 -2.56
N ALA A 108 -4.52 -10.24 -2.70
CA ALA A 108 -3.40 -10.93 -3.35
C ALA A 108 -3.11 -12.23 -2.59
N GLY A 109 -3.08 -13.35 -3.33
CA GLY A 109 -2.92 -14.68 -2.74
C GLY A 109 -4.22 -15.40 -2.39
N PHE A 110 -5.39 -14.79 -2.57
CA PHE A 110 -6.65 -15.53 -2.49
C PHE A 110 -6.77 -16.50 -3.67
N HIS A 111 -7.16 -17.73 -3.37
CA HIS A 111 -7.39 -18.75 -4.37
C HIS A 111 -8.90 -18.93 -4.61
N PRO A 112 -9.42 -18.75 -5.82
CA PRO A 112 -10.85 -18.75 -6.10
C PRO A 112 -11.54 -20.08 -5.79
N GLU A 113 -10.85 -21.21 -5.92
CA GLU A 113 -11.38 -22.56 -5.67
C GLU A 113 -11.35 -22.98 -4.18
N LEU A 114 -10.75 -22.17 -3.32
CA LEU A 114 -10.76 -22.41 -1.89
C LEU A 114 -11.92 -21.66 -1.25
N SER A 115 -12.42 -22.20 -0.12
CA SER A 115 -13.41 -21.54 0.73
C SER A 115 -12.84 -20.25 1.33
N GLY A 116 -13.73 -19.37 1.84
CA GLY A 116 -13.32 -18.20 2.60
C GLY A 116 -12.45 -18.57 3.79
N ARG A 117 -12.81 -19.63 4.52
CA ARG A 117 -12.05 -20.18 5.65
C ARG A 117 -10.61 -20.52 5.24
N GLU A 118 -10.45 -21.30 4.17
CA GLU A 118 -9.12 -21.70 3.68
C GLU A 118 -8.32 -20.49 3.19
N ASN A 119 -8.97 -19.51 2.56
CA ASN A 119 -8.34 -18.28 2.13
C ASN A 119 -7.89 -17.41 3.31
N VAL A 120 -8.61 -17.39 4.44
CA VAL A 120 -8.13 -16.73 5.67
C VAL A 120 -6.79 -17.32 6.10
N TYR A 121 -6.69 -18.65 6.18
CA TYR A 121 -5.43 -19.31 6.57
C TYR A 121 -4.32 -19.07 5.54
N LEU A 122 -4.63 -19.20 4.25
CA LEU A 122 -3.66 -19.01 3.17
C LEU A 122 -3.12 -17.57 3.16
N ASN A 123 -4.01 -16.59 3.17
CA ASN A 123 -3.62 -15.18 3.06
C ASN A 123 -2.91 -14.69 4.32
N ALA A 124 -3.40 -15.05 5.51
CA ALA A 124 -2.74 -14.71 6.77
C ALA A 124 -1.32 -15.32 6.84
N ALA A 125 -1.13 -16.55 6.34
CA ALA A 125 0.20 -17.17 6.27
C ALA A 125 1.12 -16.44 5.27
N ILE A 126 0.61 -16.02 4.12
CA ILE A 126 1.36 -15.18 3.15
C ILE A 126 1.78 -13.86 3.79
N LEU A 127 0.92 -13.27 4.61
CA LEU A 127 1.21 -12.04 5.36
C LEU A 127 2.11 -12.28 6.59
N GLY A 128 2.59 -13.51 6.80
CA GLY A 128 3.59 -13.86 7.80
C GLY A 128 3.05 -14.25 9.17
N MET A 129 1.75 -14.53 9.30
CA MET A 129 1.19 -15.09 10.55
C MET A 129 1.54 -16.57 10.67
N THR A 130 1.90 -16.98 11.87
CA THR A 130 2.00 -18.40 12.22
C THR A 130 0.62 -19.01 12.35
N ARG A 131 0.51 -20.33 12.19
CA ARG A 131 -0.76 -21.05 12.35
C ARG A 131 -1.45 -20.77 13.68
N LYS A 132 -0.68 -20.68 14.76
CA LYS A 132 -1.21 -20.39 16.10
C LYS A 132 -1.79 -18.98 16.19
N GLU A 133 -1.13 -17.99 15.58
CA GLU A 133 -1.64 -16.61 15.49
C GLU A 133 -2.95 -16.56 14.68
N ILE A 134 -3.01 -17.29 13.56
CA ILE A 134 -4.23 -17.36 12.73
C ILE A 134 -5.38 -17.96 13.52
N GLU A 135 -5.15 -19.13 14.16
CA GLU A 135 -6.17 -19.82 14.95
C GLU A 135 -6.70 -18.93 16.10
N SER A 136 -5.83 -18.15 16.75
CA SER A 136 -6.24 -17.25 17.85
C SER A 136 -7.04 -16.02 17.39
N ARG A 137 -6.94 -15.61 16.12
CA ARG A 137 -7.60 -14.42 15.58
C ARG A 137 -8.69 -14.75 14.55
N TYR A 138 -8.85 -16.04 14.24
CA TYR A 138 -9.76 -16.47 13.17
C TYR A 138 -11.18 -15.94 13.36
N ASP A 139 -11.75 -16.11 14.55
CA ASP A 139 -13.12 -15.68 14.83
C ASP A 139 -13.26 -14.15 14.74
N GLU A 140 -12.25 -13.37 15.17
CA GLU A 140 -12.23 -11.91 15.04
C GLU A 140 -12.20 -11.48 13.56
N ILE A 141 -11.37 -12.16 12.74
CA ILE A 141 -11.26 -11.90 11.30
C ILE A 141 -12.61 -12.13 10.61
N VAL A 142 -13.24 -13.28 10.89
CA VAL A 142 -14.50 -13.66 10.28
C VAL A 142 -15.61 -12.71 10.72
N ALA A 143 -15.73 -12.42 12.02
CA ALA A 143 -16.72 -11.49 12.55
C ALA A 143 -16.53 -10.06 12.02
N PHE A 144 -15.28 -9.61 11.83
CA PHE A 144 -15.04 -8.29 11.24
C PHE A 144 -15.52 -8.21 9.78
N SER A 145 -15.37 -9.31 9.02
CA SER A 145 -15.74 -9.36 7.60
C SER A 145 -17.23 -9.34 7.34
N GLU A 146 -18.07 -9.76 8.34
CA GLU A 146 -19.52 -9.88 8.24
C GLU A 146 -19.98 -10.81 7.10
N ILE A 147 -19.25 -11.91 6.89
CA ILE A 147 -19.58 -12.92 5.89
C ILE A 147 -19.62 -14.35 6.48
N GLU A 148 -19.90 -14.46 7.78
CA GLU A 148 -19.91 -15.73 8.52
C GLU A 148 -20.72 -16.81 7.83
N GLU A 149 -21.90 -16.47 7.31
CA GLU A 149 -22.81 -17.40 6.63
C GLU A 149 -22.22 -17.97 5.33
N PHE A 150 -21.23 -17.29 4.75
CA PHE A 150 -20.62 -17.65 3.47
C PHE A 150 -19.18 -18.17 3.62
N ILE A 151 -18.66 -18.24 4.84
CA ILE A 151 -17.23 -18.49 5.08
C ILE A 151 -16.75 -19.84 4.55
N ASP A 152 -17.63 -20.82 4.48
CA ASP A 152 -17.33 -22.17 3.99
C ASP A 152 -17.63 -22.36 2.48
N GLN A 153 -18.10 -21.29 1.80
CA GLN A 153 -18.28 -21.30 0.34
C GLN A 153 -16.96 -20.93 -0.36
N GLU A 154 -16.77 -21.44 -1.57
CA GLU A 154 -15.63 -21.10 -2.44
C GLU A 154 -15.69 -19.61 -2.83
N VAL A 155 -14.53 -18.96 -2.76
CA VAL A 155 -14.39 -17.49 -2.99
C VAL A 155 -14.81 -17.09 -4.41
N LYS A 156 -14.73 -17.98 -5.40
CA LYS A 156 -15.25 -17.71 -6.76
C LYS A 156 -16.75 -17.34 -6.79
N HIS A 157 -17.49 -17.69 -5.76
CA HIS A 157 -18.92 -17.39 -5.63
C HIS A 157 -19.18 -16.10 -4.82
N TYR A 158 -18.15 -15.48 -4.31
CA TYR A 158 -18.29 -14.24 -3.55
C TYR A 158 -18.59 -13.04 -4.47
N SER A 159 -19.41 -12.13 -3.98
CA SER A 159 -19.46 -10.80 -4.58
C SER A 159 -18.11 -10.07 -4.39
N SER A 160 -17.85 -9.07 -5.22
CA SER A 160 -16.65 -8.24 -5.05
C SER A 160 -16.57 -7.61 -3.65
N GLY A 161 -17.73 -7.23 -3.07
CA GLY A 161 -17.81 -6.71 -1.70
C GLY A 161 -17.41 -7.75 -0.65
N MET A 162 -17.94 -8.96 -0.72
CA MET A 162 -17.59 -10.06 0.20
C MET A 162 -16.12 -10.40 0.12
N PHE A 163 -15.58 -10.51 -1.10
CA PHE A 163 -14.16 -10.74 -1.34
C PHE A 163 -13.29 -9.69 -0.64
N MET A 164 -13.60 -8.42 -0.89
CA MET A 164 -12.83 -7.31 -0.34
C MET A 164 -12.96 -7.19 1.17
N ARG A 165 -14.15 -7.44 1.74
CA ARG A 165 -14.37 -7.44 3.18
C ARG A 165 -13.52 -8.52 3.86
N LEU A 166 -13.49 -9.75 3.33
CA LEU A 166 -12.67 -10.82 3.90
C LEU A 166 -11.19 -10.52 3.80
N ALA A 167 -10.72 -10.14 2.62
CA ALA A 167 -9.32 -9.86 2.37
C ALA A 167 -8.79 -8.69 3.22
N PHE A 168 -9.60 -7.63 3.37
CA PHE A 168 -9.30 -6.52 4.26
C PHE A 168 -9.25 -6.97 5.72
N SER A 169 -10.23 -7.79 6.16
CA SER A 169 -10.29 -8.30 7.52
C SER A 169 -9.06 -9.12 7.88
N VAL A 170 -8.57 -9.96 6.98
CA VAL A 170 -7.31 -10.68 7.20
C VAL A 170 -6.16 -9.70 7.39
N ALA A 171 -5.97 -8.78 6.44
CA ALA A 171 -4.83 -7.89 6.42
C ALA A 171 -4.74 -6.97 7.66
N ILE A 172 -5.88 -6.51 8.19
CA ILE A 172 -5.91 -5.59 9.33
C ILE A 172 -5.74 -6.30 10.69
N HIS A 173 -5.91 -7.63 10.74
CA HIS A 173 -5.71 -8.44 11.94
C HIS A 173 -4.33 -9.09 12.02
N VAL A 174 -3.48 -8.92 11.00
CA VAL A 174 -2.07 -9.30 11.09
C VAL A 174 -1.37 -8.47 12.16
N GLU A 175 -0.49 -9.08 12.96
CA GLU A 175 0.44 -8.31 13.79
C GLU A 175 1.43 -7.58 12.89
N LEU A 176 1.30 -6.27 12.84
CA LEU A 176 2.13 -5.40 11.99
C LEU A 176 2.79 -4.31 12.83
N ASP A 177 3.89 -3.78 12.31
CA ASP A 177 4.56 -2.59 12.83
C ASP A 177 4.34 -1.39 11.91
N ILE A 178 4.19 -1.68 10.61
CA ILE A 178 3.95 -0.70 9.55
C ILE A 178 2.73 -1.14 8.74
N LEU A 179 1.73 -0.26 8.64
CA LEU A 179 0.58 -0.44 7.75
C LEU A 179 0.66 0.54 6.58
N LEU A 180 0.64 0.00 5.37
CA LEU A 180 0.57 0.76 4.13
C LEU A 180 -0.85 0.71 3.58
N VAL A 181 -1.47 1.87 3.42
CA VAL A 181 -2.85 2.01 2.95
C VAL A 181 -2.86 2.77 1.63
N ASP A 182 -3.29 2.14 0.55
CA ASP A 182 -3.54 2.80 -0.75
C ASP A 182 -5.05 3.03 -0.91
N GLU A 183 -5.49 3.95 -1.72
CA GLU A 183 -6.85 4.44 -2.03
C GLU A 183 -8.05 3.45 -1.80
N ILE A 184 -7.77 2.21 -1.42
CA ILE A 184 -8.70 1.08 -1.22
C ILE A 184 -9.69 1.31 -0.06
N LEU A 185 -9.56 2.40 0.71
CA LEU A 185 -10.47 2.72 1.80
C LEU A 185 -11.92 3.04 1.35
N SER A 186 -12.15 3.11 0.05
CA SER A 186 -13.48 3.20 -0.57
C SER A 186 -14.20 1.84 -0.66
N VAL A 187 -13.59 0.77 -0.11
CA VAL A 187 -14.13 -0.59 -0.18
C VAL A 187 -15.27 -0.81 0.81
N GLY A 188 -16.29 -1.50 0.34
CA GLY A 188 -17.47 -1.81 1.14
C GLY A 188 -18.49 -0.67 1.21
N ASP A 189 -19.56 -0.93 1.95
CA ASP A 189 -20.59 0.05 2.25
C ASP A 189 -20.18 1.01 3.39
N ALA A 190 -21.04 1.99 3.68
CA ALA A 190 -20.74 2.99 4.69
C ALA A 190 -20.48 2.40 6.10
N PRO A 191 -21.25 1.39 6.58
CA PRO A 191 -20.96 0.75 7.87
C PRO A 191 -19.61 0.07 7.93
N PHE A 192 -19.22 -0.66 6.88
CA PHE A 192 -17.91 -1.33 6.85
C PHE A 192 -16.74 -0.34 6.79
N ARG A 193 -16.89 0.75 6.02
CA ARG A 193 -15.87 1.83 6.01
C ARG A 193 -15.69 2.45 7.39
N GLU A 194 -16.75 2.63 8.15
CA GLU A 194 -16.67 3.15 9.52
C GLU A 194 -15.94 2.17 10.45
N LYS A 195 -16.20 0.87 10.36
CA LYS A 195 -15.42 -0.15 11.09
C LYS A 195 -13.92 -0.10 10.75
N CYS A 196 -13.58 0.05 9.46
CA CYS A 196 -12.21 0.20 9.01
C CYS A 196 -11.56 1.47 9.60
N ARG A 197 -12.27 2.60 9.59
CA ARG A 197 -11.81 3.87 10.16
C ARG A 197 -11.47 3.73 11.64
N ILE A 198 -12.39 3.15 12.42
CA ILE A 198 -12.18 2.90 13.85
C ILE A 198 -10.93 2.03 14.07
N LYS A 199 -10.76 0.99 13.25
CA LYS A 199 -9.60 0.11 13.35
C LYS A 199 -8.27 0.81 13.06
N PHE A 200 -8.23 1.76 12.12
CA PHE A 200 -7.04 2.57 11.87
C PHE A 200 -6.70 3.47 13.06
N ILE A 201 -7.72 4.08 13.70
CA ILE A 201 -7.53 4.88 14.92
C ILE A 201 -6.91 4.00 16.02
N GLU A 202 -7.46 2.79 16.26
CA GLU A 202 -6.89 1.85 17.23
C GLU A 202 -5.41 1.50 16.95
N LEU A 203 -5.03 1.38 15.68
CA LEU A 203 -3.64 1.09 15.30
C LEU A 203 -2.72 2.28 15.59
N THR A 204 -3.19 3.52 15.35
CA THR A 204 -2.42 4.72 15.70
C THR A 204 -2.26 4.85 17.22
N GLU A 205 -3.31 4.58 18.00
CA GLU A 205 -3.25 4.58 19.46
C GLU A 205 -2.28 3.53 20.01
N LYS A 206 -2.13 2.40 19.31
CA LYS A 206 -1.14 1.35 19.63
C LYS A 206 0.27 1.68 19.13
N ASN A 207 0.53 2.92 18.75
CA ASN A 207 1.83 3.39 18.26
C ASN A 207 2.35 2.62 17.02
N LYS A 208 1.44 2.14 16.16
CA LYS A 208 1.82 1.52 14.87
C LYS A 208 2.07 2.61 13.83
N THR A 209 3.06 2.38 12.98
CA THR A 209 3.38 3.32 11.89
C THR A 209 2.35 3.16 10.77
N LEU A 210 1.76 4.27 10.34
CA LEU A 210 0.74 4.28 9.30
C LEU A 210 1.19 5.14 8.12
N VAL A 211 1.16 4.59 6.92
CA VAL A 211 1.42 5.34 5.68
C VAL A 211 0.19 5.27 4.80
N VAL A 212 -0.47 6.40 4.61
CA VAL A 212 -1.77 6.49 3.95
C VAL A 212 -1.64 7.23 2.62
N VAL A 213 -2.10 6.63 1.54
CA VAL A 213 -2.39 7.31 0.27
C VAL A 213 -3.91 7.40 0.14
N SER A 214 -4.47 8.58 0.16
CA SER A 214 -5.91 8.80 -0.01
C SER A 214 -6.18 10.15 -0.66
N HIS A 215 -7.32 10.27 -1.32
CA HIS A 215 -7.88 11.53 -1.77
C HIS A 215 -8.90 12.12 -0.80
N ASP A 216 -9.27 11.37 0.25
CA ASP A 216 -10.15 11.84 1.31
C ASP A 216 -9.38 12.68 2.34
N MET A 217 -9.45 14.00 2.19
CA MET A 217 -8.76 14.95 3.07
C MET A 217 -9.32 14.97 4.50
N ALA A 218 -10.57 14.58 4.71
CA ALA A 218 -11.14 14.51 6.05
C ALA A 218 -10.50 13.38 6.84
N MET A 219 -10.40 12.20 6.24
CA MET A 219 -9.73 11.04 6.80
C MET A 219 -8.22 11.28 7.02
N ILE A 220 -7.54 11.93 6.06
CA ILE A 220 -6.12 12.26 6.20
C ILE A 220 -5.88 13.15 7.41
N ARG A 221 -6.69 14.20 7.62
CA ARG A 221 -6.56 15.09 8.79
C ARG A 221 -6.89 14.41 10.11
N GLU A 222 -7.71 13.38 10.07
CA GLU A 222 -8.06 12.61 11.27
C GLU A 222 -6.95 11.62 11.67
N LEU A 223 -6.36 10.94 10.68
CA LEU A 223 -5.41 9.86 10.92
C LEU A 223 -3.95 10.30 10.89
N CYS A 224 -3.61 11.35 10.13
CA CYS A 224 -2.23 11.71 9.84
C CYS A 224 -1.89 13.10 10.42
N THR A 225 -0.73 13.20 11.04
CA THR A 225 -0.18 14.46 11.53
C THR A 225 0.82 15.10 10.56
N ARG A 226 1.38 14.30 9.64
CA ARG A 226 2.39 14.69 8.66
C ARG A 226 1.96 14.32 7.25
N GLY A 227 2.21 15.20 6.30
CA GLY A 227 1.96 15.00 4.89
C GLY A 227 3.22 15.15 4.05
N ILE A 228 3.43 14.19 3.14
CA ILE A 228 4.52 14.23 2.16
C ILE A 228 3.89 14.32 0.77
N VAL A 229 4.20 15.39 0.02
CA VAL A 229 3.66 15.58 -1.33
C VAL A 229 4.68 15.14 -2.35
N ILE A 230 4.30 14.16 -3.19
CA ILE A 230 5.09 13.71 -4.33
C ILE A 230 4.51 14.33 -5.62
N HIS A 231 5.36 15.03 -6.37
CA HIS A 231 5.02 15.59 -7.67
C HIS A 231 6.03 15.18 -8.72
N LYS A 232 5.57 14.50 -9.77
CA LYS A 232 6.40 14.01 -10.89
C LYS A 232 7.65 13.22 -10.44
N GLY A 233 7.49 12.41 -9.40
CA GLY A 233 8.55 11.56 -8.87
C GLY A 233 9.50 12.24 -7.89
N GLU A 234 9.24 13.47 -7.46
CA GLU A 234 10.06 14.22 -6.51
C GLU A 234 9.23 14.62 -5.28
N VAL A 235 9.86 14.65 -4.10
CA VAL A 235 9.23 15.19 -2.87
C VAL A 235 9.30 16.71 -2.95
N VAL A 236 8.12 17.35 -2.97
CA VAL A 236 8.01 18.83 -3.03
C VAL A 236 7.56 19.47 -1.73
N TYR A 237 7.03 18.68 -0.82
CA TYR A 237 6.65 19.12 0.53
C TYR A 237 6.79 17.94 1.51
N ASP A 238 7.21 18.24 2.72
CA ASP A 238 7.26 17.33 3.85
C ASP A 238 7.04 18.15 5.13
N GLY A 239 5.92 17.94 5.80
CA GLY A 239 5.54 18.74 6.96
C GLY A 239 4.14 18.42 7.49
N PRO A 240 3.57 19.23 8.39
CA PRO A 240 2.23 19.02 8.94
C PRO A 240 1.14 18.97 7.86
N VAL A 241 0.06 18.17 8.14
CA VAL A 241 -1.12 18.08 7.24
C VAL A 241 -2.01 19.31 7.36
#